data_7a56e94705e5f9fa10f53aefb93657d7
#
_entry.id   7a56e94705e5f9fa10f53aefb93657d7
#
_cell.length_a   1.000
_cell.length_b   1.000
_cell.length_c   1.000
_cell.angle_alpha   90.00
_cell.angle_beta   90.00
_cell.angle_gamma   90.00
#
_symmetry.space_group_name_H-M   'P 1'
#
loop_
_entity.id
_entity.type
_entity.pdbx_description
1 polymer ?
#
loop_
_entity_poly.entity_id
_entity_poly.type
_entity_poly.pdbx_seq_one_letter_code
_entity_poly.pdbx_strand_id
1 'polypeptide(L)'
;MKLPGSPALVLLASLTAGCGSLATSPSWVGGGMAVTAPERIAAEEARETRERRILASQPSQIGAKHLLIMHDDSTSKPPGLQRTRAQALARAKEALLKIRGGTPFDEVVKQYTDEPGGVERAGDLGVFDRGTMVKPFADAAFALKIGEVSEVVETKYGFHIIRRTE
;
A
#
# COMPACT_ATOMS: atom_id res chain seq x y z
N MET A 1 55.63 -68.19 -16.99
CA MET A 1 55.06 -69.49 -17.41
C MET A 1 53.62 -69.20 -17.86
N LYS A 2 53.38 -69.35 -19.18
CA LYS A 2 52.11 -69.50 -19.94
C LYS A 2 50.87 -68.70 -19.58
N LEU A 3 50.51 -67.80 -20.51
CA LEU A 3 49.18 -67.48 -20.94
C LEU A 3 48.44 -68.72 -21.49
N PRO A 4 47.10 -68.77 -21.59
CA PRO A 4 46.26 -68.07 -22.56
C PRO A 4 44.80 -67.76 -21.98
N GLY A 5 43.91 -67.15 -22.58
CA GLY A 5 43.48 -66.84 -23.93
C GLY A 5 42.06 -66.20 -23.86
N SER A 6 41.79 -65.35 -24.83
CA SER A 6 40.48 -64.79 -25.12
C SER A 6 39.44 -65.84 -25.54
N PRO A 7 38.13 -65.52 -25.56
CA PRO A 7 37.63 -64.78 -26.72
C PRO A 7 36.55 -63.73 -26.46
N ALA A 8 36.43 -62.86 -27.46
CA ALA A 8 35.43 -61.83 -27.63
C ALA A 8 34.00 -62.39 -27.71
N LEU A 9 33.07 -61.68 -27.12
CA LEU A 9 31.65 -61.78 -27.47
C LEU A 9 31.10 -60.40 -27.82
N VAL A 10 30.86 -60.22 -29.10
CA VAL A 10 30.19 -59.09 -29.69
C VAL A 10 28.67 -59.22 -29.35
N LEU A 11 28.10 -58.28 -28.65
CA LEU A 11 26.67 -58.14 -28.51
C LEU A 11 26.23 -56.82 -29.07
N LEU A 12 25.52 -56.89 -30.21
CA LEU A 12 24.72 -55.82 -30.79
C LEU A 12 23.69 -55.35 -29.74
N ALA A 13 23.74 -54.10 -29.36
CA ALA A 13 22.63 -53.43 -28.69
C ALA A 13 21.97 -52.43 -29.62
N SER A 14 20.72 -52.72 -29.94
CA SER A 14 19.77 -51.98 -30.73
C SER A 14 19.55 -50.56 -30.17
N LEU A 15 19.72 -49.54 -31.03
CA LEU A 15 19.23 -48.18 -30.78
C LEU A 15 17.70 -48.20 -30.74
N THR A 16 17.11 -48.02 -29.58
CA THR A 16 15.73 -47.55 -29.45
C THR A 16 15.76 -46.05 -29.27
N ALA A 17 15.33 -45.33 -30.30
CA ALA A 17 15.04 -43.90 -30.22
C ALA A 17 13.84 -43.68 -29.30
N GLY A 18 14.11 -43.39 -28.05
CA GLY A 18 13.10 -42.91 -27.10
C GLY A 18 12.87 -41.42 -27.34
N CYS A 19 11.73 -41.08 -27.95
CA CYS A 19 11.20 -39.72 -27.86
C CYS A 19 10.97 -39.37 -26.39
N GLY A 20 11.96 -38.73 -25.80
CA GLY A 20 11.80 -38.09 -24.50
C GLY A 20 10.92 -36.86 -24.67
N SER A 21 9.65 -36.92 -24.26
CA SER A 21 8.85 -35.76 -24.05
C SER A 21 9.56 -34.84 -23.07
N LEU A 22 9.92 -33.65 -23.52
CA LEU A 22 10.40 -32.58 -22.65
C LEU A 22 9.25 -32.20 -21.70
N ALA A 23 9.13 -32.90 -20.60
CA ALA A 23 8.39 -32.39 -19.47
C ALA A 23 9.11 -31.14 -18.98
N THR A 24 8.59 -29.97 -19.38
CA THR A 24 9.03 -28.70 -18.82
C THR A 24 8.72 -28.72 -17.34
N SER A 25 9.73 -29.00 -16.52
CA SER A 25 9.62 -28.86 -15.08
C SER A 25 9.19 -27.44 -14.76
N PRO A 26 8.16 -27.23 -13.91
CA PRO A 26 7.83 -25.86 -13.49
C PRO A 26 9.05 -25.26 -12.81
N SER A 27 9.53 -24.14 -13.33
CA SER A 27 10.65 -23.42 -12.75
C SER A 27 10.22 -22.87 -11.39
N TRP A 28 10.81 -23.36 -10.33
CA TRP A 28 10.68 -22.84 -8.99
C TRP A 28 11.40 -21.48 -8.92
N VAL A 29 10.66 -20.38 -8.92
CA VAL A 29 11.18 -19.06 -8.64
C VAL A 29 10.69 -18.66 -7.24
N GLY A 30 11.57 -18.73 -6.26
CA GLY A 30 11.34 -18.15 -4.94
C GLY A 30 10.24 -18.76 -4.09
N GLY A 31 10.16 -20.09 -3.98
CA GLY A 31 9.41 -20.77 -2.90
C GLY A 31 7.88 -20.68 -2.93
N GLY A 32 7.25 -20.06 -3.93
CA GLY A 32 5.81 -20.01 -4.09
C GLY A 32 5.37 -20.66 -5.40
N MET A 33 4.26 -21.39 -5.40
CA MET A 33 3.63 -21.85 -6.63
C MET A 33 3.23 -20.64 -7.48
N ALA A 34 3.67 -20.59 -8.75
CA ALA A 34 3.26 -19.53 -9.67
C ALA A 34 1.75 -19.63 -9.89
N VAL A 35 1.03 -18.61 -9.46
CA VAL A 35 -0.43 -18.50 -9.68
C VAL A 35 -0.69 -18.48 -11.19
N THR A 36 -1.57 -19.33 -11.68
CA THR A 36 -1.90 -19.42 -13.11
C THR A 36 -2.58 -18.14 -13.61
N ALA A 37 -2.52 -17.88 -14.92
CA ALA A 37 -3.17 -16.70 -15.50
C ALA A 37 -4.67 -16.59 -15.17
N PRO A 38 -5.48 -17.65 -15.27
CA PRO A 38 -6.89 -17.60 -14.90
C PRO A 38 -7.12 -17.33 -13.40
N GLU A 39 -6.29 -17.86 -12.52
CA GLU A 39 -6.39 -17.59 -11.07
C GLU A 39 -6.07 -16.12 -10.76
N ARG A 40 -5.12 -15.50 -11.46
CA ARG A 40 -4.83 -14.06 -11.33
C ARG A 40 -6.00 -13.20 -11.77
N ILE A 41 -6.62 -13.54 -12.91
CA ILE A 41 -7.78 -12.80 -13.43
C ILE A 41 -8.95 -12.92 -12.46
N ALA A 42 -9.25 -14.13 -11.99
CA ALA A 42 -10.33 -14.35 -11.01
C ALA A 42 -10.09 -13.61 -9.68
N ALA A 43 -8.84 -13.56 -9.21
CA ALA A 43 -8.47 -12.82 -8.00
C ALA A 43 -8.62 -11.30 -8.18
N GLU A 44 -8.30 -10.78 -9.37
CA GLU A 44 -8.46 -9.35 -9.69
C GLU A 44 -9.94 -8.96 -9.79
N GLU A 45 -10.76 -9.74 -10.49
CA GLU A 45 -12.22 -9.55 -10.56
C GLU A 45 -12.88 -9.62 -9.18
N ALA A 46 -12.46 -10.56 -8.33
CA ALA A 46 -12.96 -10.66 -6.96
C ALA A 46 -12.57 -9.45 -6.11
N ARG A 47 -11.35 -8.93 -6.31
CA ARG A 47 -10.86 -7.72 -5.63
C ARG A 47 -11.64 -6.49 -6.07
N GLU A 48 -11.85 -6.29 -7.37
CA GLU A 48 -12.65 -5.18 -7.91
C GLU A 48 -14.10 -5.22 -7.42
N THR A 49 -14.70 -6.41 -7.43
CA THR A 49 -16.07 -6.62 -6.93
C THR A 49 -16.18 -6.27 -5.45
N ARG A 50 -15.18 -6.70 -4.65
CA ARG A 50 -15.11 -6.37 -3.21
C ARG A 50 -14.95 -4.87 -2.99
N GLU A 51 -14.06 -4.22 -3.73
CA GLU A 51 -13.82 -2.78 -3.64
C GLU A 51 -15.08 -2.00 -4.00
N ARG A 52 -15.75 -2.36 -5.10
CA ARG A 52 -17.02 -1.76 -5.53
C ARG A 52 -18.12 -1.91 -4.46
N ARG A 53 -18.20 -3.08 -3.81
CA ARG A 53 -19.17 -3.32 -2.72
C ARG A 53 -18.86 -2.47 -1.50
N ILE A 54 -17.57 -2.34 -1.11
CA ILE A 54 -17.14 -1.47 -0.02
C ILE A 54 -17.50 -0.02 -0.31
N LEU A 55 -17.19 0.47 -1.51
CA LEU A 55 -17.51 1.84 -1.93
C LEU A 55 -19.02 2.10 -1.91
N ALA A 56 -19.82 1.15 -2.38
CA ALA A 56 -21.28 1.27 -2.38
C ALA A 56 -21.91 1.28 -0.97
N SER A 57 -21.23 0.72 0.03
CA SER A 57 -21.69 0.68 1.42
C SER A 57 -21.28 1.90 2.24
N GLN A 58 -20.37 2.74 1.72
CA GLN A 58 -19.93 3.95 2.40
C GLN A 58 -20.93 5.10 2.20
N PRO A 59 -21.03 6.04 3.16
CA PRO A 59 -21.86 7.23 3.00
C PRO A 59 -21.36 8.06 1.82
N SER A 60 -22.25 8.86 1.21
CA SER A 60 -21.90 9.77 0.11
C SER A 60 -21.05 10.93 0.59
N GLN A 61 -21.25 11.35 1.83
CA GLN A 61 -20.57 12.49 2.47
C GLN A 61 -20.14 12.12 3.88
N ILE A 62 -19.04 12.72 4.34
CA ILE A 62 -18.55 12.62 5.70
C ILE A 62 -18.00 13.95 6.16
N GLY A 63 -18.00 14.19 7.47
CA GLY A 63 -17.22 15.26 8.10
C GLY A 63 -15.89 14.74 8.62
N ALA A 64 -14.83 15.55 8.51
CA ALA A 64 -13.54 15.20 9.08
C ALA A 64 -12.71 16.43 9.48
N LYS A 65 -11.83 16.21 10.43
CA LYS A 65 -10.70 17.08 10.75
C LYS A 65 -9.42 16.44 10.25
N HIS A 66 -8.43 17.26 9.91
CA HIS A 66 -7.10 16.76 9.59
C HIS A 66 -5.99 17.68 10.09
N LEU A 67 -4.78 17.15 10.15
CA LEU A 67 -3.56 17.93 10.18
C LEU A 67 -2.70 17.55 8.99
N LEU A 68 -1.96 18.53 8.44
CA LEU A 68 -1.10 18.36 7.28
C LEU A 68 0.33 18.72 7.64
N ILE A 69 1.26 17.82 7.36
CA ILE A 69 2.70 18.04 7.54
C ILE A 69 3.36 17.98 6.17
N MET A 70 3.88 19.12 5.73
CA MET A 70 4.46 19.30 4.42
C MET A 70 5.98 19.05 4.41
N HIS A 71 6.54 18.84 3.21
CA HIS A 71 7.97 18.69 2.94
C HIS A 71 8.36 19.47 1.69
N ASP A 72 9.63 19.46 1.35
CA ASP A 72 10.19 20.28 0.24
C ASP A 72 9.51 20.05 -1.11
N ASP A 73 9.02 18.83 -1.38
CA ASP A 73 8.34 18.48 -2.62
C ASP A 73 6.81 18.60 -2.54
N SER A 74 6.27 19.10 -1.42
CA SER A 74 4.81 19.25 -1.24
C SER A 74 4.25 20.35 -2.13
N THR A 75 3.09 20.07 -2.75
CA THR A 75 2.33 21.06 -3.49
C THR A 75 1.82 22.15 -2.54
N SER A 76 2.01 23.43 -2.91
CA SER A 76 1.55 24.60 -2.14
C SER A 76 2.19 24.76 -0.77
N LYS A 77 3.44 24.30 -0.59
CA LYS A 77 4.18 24.49 0.67
C LYS A 77 4.37 25.97 0.99
N PRO A 78 4.37 26.36 2.27
CA PRO A 78 4.68 27.71 2.70
C PRO A 78 6.10 28.12 2.28
N PRO A 79 6.34 29.39 1.93
CA PRO A 79 7.70 29.90 1.71
C PRO A 79 8.59 29.64 2.92
N GLY A 80 9.83 29.19 2.66
CA GLY A 80 10.83 28.96 3.72
C GLY A 80 10.71 27.60 4.44
N LEU A 81 9.72 26.77 4.11
CA LEU A 81 9.69 25.41 4.63
C LEU A 81 10.86 24.61 4.05
N GLN A 82 11.76 24.18 4.93
CA GLN A 82 12.92 23.34 4.60
C GLN A 82 12.85 22.07 5.44
N ARG A 83 12.14 21.09 4.94
CA ARG A 83 11.95 19.79 5.61
C ARG A 83 11.94 18.70 4.55
N THR A 84 12.84 17.73 4.68
CA THR A 84 12.84 16.56 3.79
C THR A 84 11.58 15.71 4.02
N ARG A 85 11.22 14.90 3.02
CA ARG A 85 10.11 13.95 3.13
C ARG A 85 10.27 13.01 4.35
N ALA A 86 11.50 12.56 4.64
CA ALA A 86 11.78 11.69 5.79
C ALA A 86 11.53 12.41 7.14
N GLN A 87 11.95 13.68 7.25
CA GLN A 87 11.69 14.51 8.43
C GLN A 87 10.19 14.79 8.62
N ALA A 88 9.46 15.07 7.53
CA ALA A 88 8.01 15.26 7.58
C ALA A 88 7.29 13.99 8.03
N LEU A 89 7.68 12.83 7.51
CA LEU A 89 7.13 11.54 7.94
C LEU A 89 7.39 11.26 9.42
N ALA A 90 8.60 11.52 9.91
CA ALA A 90 8.94 11.36 11.33
C ALA A 90 8.07 12.27 12.21
N ARG A 91 7.89 13.54 11.81
CA ARG A 91 7.02 14.50 12.50
C ARG A 91 5.54 14.08 12.48
N ALA A 92 5.06 13.51 11.37
CA ALA A 92 3.69 12.97 11.27
C ALA A 92 3.49 11.78 12.22
N LYS A 93 4.46 10.87 12.30
CA LYS A 93 4.42 9.74 13.23
C LYS A 93 4.44 10.21 14.68
N GLU A 94 5.25 11.22 15.02
CA GLU A 94 5.26 11.83 16.35
C GLU A 94 3.90 12.43 16.71
N ALA A 95 3.29 13.20 15.80
CA ALA A 95 1.95 13.76 16.00
C ALA A 95 0.90 12.66 16.23
N LEU A 96 0.93 11.58 15.42
CA LEU A 96 0.04 10.44 15.59
C LEU A 96 0.21 9.76 16.96
N LEU A 97 1.44 9.59 17.42
CA LEU A 97 1.72 9.02 18.75
C LEU A 97 1.14 9.89 19.87
N LYS A 98 1.23 11.23 19.77
CA LYS A 98 0.60 12.14 20.74
C LYS A 98 -0.92 11.99 20.78
N ILE A 99 -1.56 11.93 19.60
CA ILE A 99 -3.01 11.71 19.49
C ILE A 99 -3.40 10.37 20.14
N ARG A 100 -2.67 9.29 19.84
CA ARG A 100 -2.90 7.97 20.42
C ARG A 100 -2.61 7.91 21.93
N GLY A 101 -1.71 8.76 22.40
CA GLY A 101 -1.40 8.95 23.81
C GLY A 101 -2.45 9.78 24.57
N GLY A 102 -3.52 10.23 23.91
CA GLY A 102 -4.62 10.95 24.53
C GLY A 102 -4.53 12.48 24.43
N THR A 103 -3.53 13.04 23.75
CA THR A 103 -3.51 14.48 23.48
C THR A 103 -4.68 14.85 22.55
N PRO A 104 -5.47 15.88 22.88
CA PRO A 104 -6.59 16.30 22.05
C PRO A 104 -6.15 16.61 20.59
N PHE A 105 -6.93 16.12 19.63
CA PHE A 105 -6.60 16.26 18.19
C PHE A 105 -6.35 17.74 17.82
N ASP A 106 -7.20 18.64 18.29
CA ASP A 106 -7.15 20.07 17.99
C ASP A 106 -5.85 20.74 18.52
N GLU A 107 -5.32 20.24 19.65
CA GLU A 107 -4.04 20.70 20.20
C GLU A 107 -2.86 20.23 19.33
N VAL A 108 -2.92 18.99 18.85
CA VAL A 108 -1.89 18.47 17.94
C VAL A 108 -1.95 19.19 16.60
N VAL A 109 -3.14 19.51 16.07
CA VAL A 109 -3.29 20.36 14.88
C VAL A 109 -2.56 21.68 15.05
N LYS A 110 -2.78 22.39 16.16
CA LYS A 110 -2.11 23.69 16.45
C LYS A 110 -0.58 23.59 16.48
N GLN A 111 -0.04 22.47 16.94
CA GLN A 111 1.41 22.26 17.08
C GLN A 111 2.10 21.77 15.80
N TYR A 112 1.38 21.05 14.95
CA TYR A 112 1.99 20.25 13.89
C TYR A 112 1.57 20.64 12.49
N THR A 113 0.38 21.25 12.28
CA THR A 113 -0.09 21.52 10.92
C THR A 113 0.73 22.62 10.25
N ASP A 114 1.11 22.35 9.01
CA ASP A 114 1.74 23.33 8.12
C ASP A 114 0.70 23.95 7.15
N GLU A 115 -0.57 23.55 7.25
CA GLU A 115 -1.62 24.05 6.39
C GLU A 115 -2.00 25.49 6.72
N PRO A 116 -1.95 26.41 5.74
CA PRO A 116 -2.43 27.79 5.94
C PRO A 116 -3.91 27.81 6.38
N GLY A 117 -4.20 28.50 7.48
CA GLY A 117 -5.56 28.56 8.06
C GLY A 117 -5.98 27.25 8.77
N GLY A 118 -5.13 26.24 8.83
CA GLY A 118 -5.44 24.98 9.49
C GLY A 118 -5.56 25.09 11.00
N VAL A 119 -4.76 25.98 11.60
CA VAL A 119 -4.77 26.23 13.05
C VAL A 119 -6.09 26.90 13.47
N GLU A 120 -6.53 27.91 12.74
CA GLU A 120 -7.71 28.73 13.05
C GLU A 120 -9.00 27.89 13.03
N ARG A 121 -9.09 26.94 12.10
CA ARG A 121 -10.24 26.03 12.02
C ARG A 121 -10.04 24.71 12.77
N ALA A 122 -8.95 24.58 13.53
CA ALA A 122 -8.59 23.36 14.25
C ALA A 122 -8.59 22.11 13.34
N GLY A 123 -8.13 22.30 12.09
CA GLY A 123 -8.07 21.25 11.06
C GLY A 123 -9.42 20.84 10.48
N ASP A 124 -10.51 21.52 10.82
CA ASP A 124 -11.87 21.18 10.35
C ASP A 124 -12.01 21.42 8.85
N LEU A 125 -12.49 20.38 8.14
CA LEU A 125 -12.78 20.42 6.70
C LEU A 125 -14.28 20.54 6.40
N GLY A 126 -15.12 20.48 7.45
CA GLY A 126 -16.56 20.36 7.29
C GLY A 126 -16.96 19.04 6.63
N VAL A 127 -18.15 19.03 6.04
CA VAL A 127 -18.70 17.89 5.30
C VAL A 127 -18.27 17.96 3.84
N PHE A 128 -17.84 16.84 3.29
CA PHE A 128 -17.38 16.75 1.90
C PHE A 128 -17.70 15.40 1.26
N ASP A 129 -17.79 15.41 -0.07
CA ASP A 129 -17.92 14.23 -0.91
C ASP A 129 -16.55 13.58 -1.17
N ARG A 130 -16.56 12.28 -1.44
CA ARG A 130 -15.35 11.54 -1.81
C ARG A 130 -14.59 12.18 -2.98
N GLY A 131 -15.28 12.68 -3.99
CA GLY A 131 -14.72 13.30 -5.19
C GLY A 131 -14.07 14.66 -4.97
N THR A 132 -14.34 15.32 -3.83
CA THR A 132 -13.77 16.63 -3.49
C THR A 132 -12.30 16.53 -3.07
N MET A 133 -11.90 15.39 -2.52
CA MET A 133 -10.55 15.17 -1.99
C MET A 133 -9.71 14.33 -2.94
N VAL A 134 -8.39 14.45 -2.82
CA VAL A 134 -7.45 13.55 -3.53
C VAL A 134 -7.65 12.10 -3.08
N LYS A 135 -7.54 11.16 -4.02
CA LYS A 135 -7.90 9.76 -3.80
C LYS A 135 -7.32 9.13 -2.54
N PRO A 136 -6.00 9.23 -2.22
CA PRO A 136 -5.46 8.61 -1.01
C PRO A 136 -6.09 9.17 0.28
N PHE A 137 -6.38 10.47 0.32
CA PHE A 137 -7.04 11.10 1.46
C PHE A 137 -8.50 10.62 1.59
N ALA A 138 -9.26 10.65 0.48
CA ALA A 138 -10.64 10.21 0.46
C ALA A 138 -10.77 8.73 0.87
N ASP A 139 -9.93 7.85 0.34
CA ASP A 139 -9.96 6.43 0.67
C ASP A 139 -9.72 6.19 2.16
N ALA A 140 -8.77 6.89 2.76
CA ALA A 140 -8.51 6.81 4.19
C ALA A 140 -9.66 7.39 5.02
N ALA A 141 -10.13 8.60 4.71
CA ALA A 141 -11.17 9.29 5.47
C ALA A 141 -12.50 8.51 5.49
N PHE A 142 -12.93 8.01 4.33
CA PHE A 142 -14.19 7.26 4.20
C PHE A 142 -14.14 5.85 4.78
N ALA A 143 -12.95 5.30 5.01
CA ALA A 143 -12.78 4.01 5.69
C ALA A 143 -12.88 4.11 7.22
N LEU A 144 -12.71 5.31 7.79
CA LEU A 144 -12.78 5.52 9.24
C LEU A 144 -14.22 5.43 9.75
N LYS A 145 -14.35 4.99 10.98
CA LYS A 145 -15.58 5.17 11.78
C LYS A 145 -15.61 6.56 12.37
N ILE A 146 -16.79 7.03 12.75
CA ILE A 146 -16.95 8.32 13.45
C ILE A 146 -16.08 8.33 14.72
N GLY A 147 -15.29 9.37 14.88
CA GLY A 147 -14.34 9.55 15.99
C GLY A 147 -12.99 8.86 15.79
N GLU A 148 -12.85 7.97 14.80
CA GLU A 148 -11.61 7.25 14.52
C GLU A 148 -10.56 8.15 13.86
N VAL A 149 -9.27 7.85 14.14
CA VAL A 149 -8.11 8.54 13.59
C VAL A 149 -7.36 7.60 12.65
N SER A 150 -6.97 8.11 11.49
CA SER A 150 -6.23 7.36 10.46
C SER A 150 -4.78 7.06 10.89
N GLU A 151 -4.15 6.16 10.14
CA GLU A 151 -2.70 6.14 10.03
C GLU A 151 -2.20 7.39 9.28
N VAL A 152 -0.88 7.54 9.17
CA VAL A 152 -0.29 8.60 8.35
C VAL A 152 -0.59 8.33 6.87
N VAL A 153 -1.28 9.25 6.22
CA VAL A 153 -1.69 9.17 4.81
C VAL A 153 -0.84 10.13 3.97
N GLU A 154 -0.16 9.61 2.97
CA GLU A 154 0.65 10.44 2.06
C GLU A 154 -0.15 10.88 0.84
N THR A 155 -0.01 12.14 0.49
CA THR A 155 -0.57 12.74 -0.73
C THR A 155 0.47 13.68 -1.37
N LYS A 156 0.15 14.26 -2.53
CA LYS A 156 0.98 15.30 -3.16
C LYS A 156 1.17 16.57 -2.31
N TYR A 157 0.34 16.77 -1.29
CA TYR A 157 0.43 17.91 -0.36
C TYR A 157 1.31 17.64 0.85
N GLY A 158 1.64 16.38 1.14
CA GLY A 158 2.40 15.96 2.30
C GLY A 158 1.75 14.78 3.04
N PHE A 159 2.00 14.72 4.33
CA PHE A 159 1.49 13.68 5.21
C PHE A 159 0.29 14.19 6.02
N HIS A 160 -0.81 13.46 5.97
CA HIS A 160 -2.05 13.78 6.67
C HIS A 160 -2.30 12.80 7.81
N ILE A 161 -2.89 13.29 8.89
CA ILE A 161 -3.60 12.47 9.89
C ILE A 161 -5.02 12.98 9.91
N ILE A 162 -5.99 12.08 9.77
CA ILE A 162 -7.39 12.40 9.56
C ILE A 162 -8.20 11.84 10.72
N ARG A 163 -9.13 12.63 11.25
CA ARG A 163 -10.12 12.18 12.23
C ARG A 163 -11.50 12.38 11.66
N ARG A 164 -12.27 11.31 11.52
CA ARG A 164 -13.67 11.42 11.08
C ARG A 164 -14.54 11.99 12.18
N THR A 165 -15.39 12.98 11.87
CA THR A 165 -16.29 13.65 12.82
C THR A 165 -17.75 13.22 12.65
N GLU A 166 -18.16 12.89 11.42
CA GLU A 166 -19.52 12.45 11.05
C GLU A 166 -19.57 11.62 9.76
#